data_17406df1b9aa1330c22d90582f70d6cd
#
_entry.id   17406df1b9aa1330c22d90582f70d6cd
#
_cell.length_a   1.000
_cell.length_b   1.000
_cell.length_c   1.000
_cell.angle_alpha   90.00
_cell.angle_beta   90.00
_cell.angle_gamma   90.00
#
_symmetry.space_group_name_H-M   'P 1'
#
loop_
_entity.id
_entity.type
_entity.pdbx_description
1 polymer ?
#
loop_
_entity_poly.entity_id
_entity_poly.type
_entity_poly.pdbx_seq_one_letter_code
_entity_poly.pdbx_strand_id
1 'polypeptide(L)'
;MRSLRPDKNVCVRKVDIPSGKRKLPALVLSPKEAPRQATGVLWIHGGGYIVGMKEMVHMSRAVELVKQFGAVVVSPGYRLAPFAPYPAALDDCYAALLYLKEHAGALGVRDDQLMVGGESAGGGLCAAVCIKARDTGAVNVAFQMPLYAILDDRDTESSRNNRGRIWNTRRNYLAWRCYLRGQDRGTLSPYAAPARLTNFAGLPPAYTFVGDGEPFHDETVRYIEQLRACGVPACVDVYCSNMHAFDMIRPEEAMSLEAARRFHAQFAYAQTHYIVPQTGGQTRETGN
;
A
#
# COMPACT_ATOMS: atom_id res chain seq x y z
N MET A 1 7.92 7.60 18.77
CA MET A 1 7.56 7.88 17.35
C MET A 1 8.80 7.69 16.49
N ARG A 2 8.69 6.98 15.39
CA ARG A 2 9.79 6.79 14.42
C ARG A 2 10.15 8.12 13.74
N SER A 3 11.37 8.22 13.17
CA SER A 3 11.91 9.45 12.60
C SER A 3 11.71 9.51 11.07
N LEU A 4 11.43 10.69 10.54
CA LEU A 4 11.45 10.95 9.08
C LEU A 4 12.88 10.96 8.48
N ARG A 5 13.91 10.85 9.31
CA ARG A 5 15.30 10.82 8.82
C ARG A 5 15.61 9.44 8.23
N PRO A 6 16.35 9.38 7.12
CA PRO A 6 16.81 8.12 6.56
C PRO A 6 17.61 7.30 7.59
N ASP A 7 17.35 5.99 7.60
CA ASP A 7 18.18 5.05 8.36
C ASP A 7 19.57 4.96 7.72
N LYS A 8 20.63 5.06 8.55
CA LYS A 8 22.02 5.01 8.09
C LYS A 8 22.41 3.70 7.36
N ASN A 9 21.63 2.65 7.56
CA ASN A 9 21.86 1.32 6.95
C ASN A 9 21.07 1.10 5.65
N VAL A 10 20.35 2.12 5.18
CA VAL A 10 19.54 2.07 3.96
C VAL A 10 20.11 3.08 2.95
N CYS A 11 20.28 2.65 1.71
CA CYS A 11 20.57 3.54 0.59
C CYS A 11 19.26 4.19 0.13
N VAL A 12 19.24 5.52 -0.05
CA VAL A 12 18.06 6.28 -0.48
C VAL A 12 18.40 7.09 -1.72
N ARG A 13 17.67 6.85 -2.80
CA ARG A 13 17.79 7.57 -4.07
C ARG A 13 16.49 8.28 -4.41
N LYS A 14 16.58 9.54 -4.81
CA LYS A 14 15.45 10.30 -5.37
C LYS A 14 15.32 9.99 -6.85
N VAL A 15 14.10 9.77 -7.31
CA VAL A 15 13.77 9.55 -8.71
C VAL A 15 12.53 10.34 -9.10
N ASP A 16 12.44 10.71 -10.38
CA ASP A 16 11.26 11.30 -10.98
C ASP A 16 10.61 10.27 -11.91
N ILE A 17 9.41 9.82 -11.57
CA ILE A 17 8.65 8.81 -12.31
C ILE A 17 7.69 9.53 -13.28
N PRO A 18 7.63 9.17 -14.57
CA PRO A 18 6.60 9.69 -15.46
C PRO A 18 5.19 9.33 -14.98
N SER A 19 4.31 10.31 -14.81
CA SER A 19 2.89 10.13 -14.49
C SER A 19 2.06 11.03 -15.40
N GLY A 20 1.63 10.50 -16.54
CA GLY A 20 1.05 11.28 -17.61
C GLY A 20 2.02 12.35 -18.12
N LYS A 21 1.58 13.62 -18.10
CA LYS A 21 2.42 14.78 -18.51
C LYS A 21 3.30 15.32 -17.36
N ARG A 22 3.31 14.68 -16.21
CA ARG A 22 4.00 15.15 -15.00
C ARG A 22 5.16 14.24 -14.62
N LYS A 23 6.04 14.77 -13.77
CA LYS A 23 7.04 14.00 -13.03
C LYS A 23 6.52 13.79 -11.61
N LEU A 24 6.44 12.53 -11.20
CA LEU A 24 6.08 12.11 -9.85
C LEU A 24 7.38 11.93 -9.06
N PRO A 25 7.65 12.77 -8.05
CA PRO A 25 8.83 12.57 -7.22
C PRO A 25 8.66 11.33 -6.34
N ALA A 26 9.64 10.44 -6.33
CA ALA A 26 9.62 9.24 -5.52
C ALA A 26 10.97 8.99 -4.83
N LEU A 27 10.96 8.14 -3.82
CA LEU A 27 12.17 7.60 -3.19
C LEU A 27 12.31 6.12 -3.56
N VAL A 28 13.52 5.71 -3.85
CA VAL A 28 13.92 4.30 -3.94
C VAL A 28 14.83 4.00 -2.75
N LEU A 29 14.39 3.06 -1.91
CA LEU A 29 15.15 2.57 -0.77
C LEU A 29 15.69 1.18 -1.11
N SER A 30 16.96 0.94 -0.85
CA SER A 30 17.59 -0.36 -1.05
C SER A 30 18.62 -0.67 0.05
N PRO A 31 19.05 -1.93 0.21
CA PRO A 31 20.21 -2.26 1.00
C PRO A 31 21.44 -1.48 0.54
N LYS A 32 22.44 -1.31 1.41
CA LYS A 32 23.72 -0.68 1.04
C LYS A 32 24.50 -1.50 0.03
N GLU A 33 24.45 -2.82 0.18
CA GLU A 33 24.99 -3.74 -0.83
C GLU A 33 24.02 -3.78 -2.00
N ALA A 34 24.57 -3.80 -3.22
CA ALA A 34 23.75 -3.81 -4.43
C ALA A 34 22.81 -5.04 -4.42
N PRO A 35 21.50 -4.86 -4.44
CA PRO A 35 20.56 -5.98 -4.38
C PRO A 35 20.66 -6.82 -5.66
N ARG A 36 20.47 -8.12 -5.49
CA ARG A 36 20.37 -9.08 -6.61
C ARG A 36 19.15 -9.95 -6.36
N GLN A 37 18.25 -10.02 -7.33
CA GLN A 37 17.03 -10.82 -7.22
C GLN A 37 16.21 -10.47 -5.95
N ALA A 38 16.18 -9.19 -5.58
CA ALA A 38 15.44 -8.71 -4.42
C ALA A 38 13.93 -8.69 -4.70
N THR A 39 13.11 -8.81 -3.65
CA THR A 39 11.68 -8.49 -3.72
C THR A 39 11.50 -6.99 -3.95
N GLY A 40 10.70 -6.63 -4.95
CA GLY A 40 10.33 -5.23 -5.22
C GLY A 40 9.04 -4.86 -4.48
N VAL A 41 9.03 -3.76 -3.77
CA VAL A 41 7.85 -3.32 -3.01
C VAL A 41 7.50 -1.88 -3.38
N LEU A 42 6.28 -1.65 -3.85
CA LEU A 42 5.67 -0.32 -3.85
C LEU A 42 5.12 -0.06 -2.45
N TRP A 43 5.60 1.00 -1.76
CA TRP A 43 5.10 1.35 -0.44
C TRP A 43 4.45 2.73 -0.44
N ILE A 44 3.16 2.79 -0.09
CA ILE A 44 2.32 3.98 -0.22
C ILE A 44 2.04 4.55 1.17
N HIS A 45 2.41 5.82 1.39
CA HIS A 45 2.25 6.47 2.69
C HIS A 45 0.79 6.77 3.03
N GLY A 46 0.50 6.86 4.34
CA GLY A 46 -0.80 7.28 4.86
C GLY A 46 -1.03 8.79 4.82
N GLY A 47 -2.02 9.27 5.59
CA GLY A 47 -2.36 10.69 5.73
C GLY A 47 -3.75 11.05 5.21
N GLY A 48 -4.68 10.09 5.15
CA GLY A 48 -6.08 10.32 4.82
C GLY A 48 -6.31 10.91 3.43
N TYR A 49 -5.42 10.67 2.47
CA TYR A 49 -5.37 11.27 1.14
C TYR A 49 -5.15 12.78 1.12
N ILE A 50 -5.16 13.47 2.27
CA ILE A 50 -5.17 14.93 2.38
C ILE A 50 -3.84 15.53 2.84
N VAL A 51 -3.02 14.76 3.52
CA VAL A 51 -1.67 15.13 3.96
C VAL A 51 -0.70 13.97 3.73
N GLY A 52 0.59 14.26 3.83
CA GLY A 52 1.63 13.23 3.74
C GLY A 52 2.68 13.56 2.69
N MET A 53 3.74 12.77 2.69
CA MET A 53 4.86 12.89 1.77
C MET A 53 5.61 11.57 1.67
N LYS A 54 6.34 11.36 0.57
CA LYS A 54 7.11 10.12 0.33
C LYS A 54 8.14 9.82 1.43
N GLU A 55 8.62 10.83 2.14
CA GLU A 55 9.57 10.68 3.24
C GLU A 55 8.97 9.94 4.46
N MET A 56 7.64 9.83 4.55
CA MET A 56 6.97 9.04 5.59
C MET A 56 7.36 7.56 5.52
N VAL A 57 7.86 7.08 4.38
CA VAL A 57 8.42 5.73 4.23
C VAL A 57 9.50 5.44 5.28
N HIS A 58 10.26 6.46 5.74
CA HIS A 58 11.29 6.27 6.76
C HIS A 58 10.74 5.93 8.14
N MET A 59 9.47 6.20 8.39
CA MET A 59 8.76 5.86 9.63
C MET A 59 7.96 4.57 9.51
N SER A 60 7.79 4.05 8.30
CA SER A 60 6.93 2.92 7.97
C SER A 60 7.61 1.57 8.20
N ARG A 61 6.83 0.49 8.04
CA ARG A 61 7.34 -0.89 8.00
C ARG A 61 8.26 -1.16 6.81
N ALA A 62 8.19 -0.34 5.76
CA ALA A 62 9.00 -0.52 4.55
C ALA A 62 10.52 -0.49 4.81
N VAL A 63 10.99 0.36 5.75
CA VAL A 63 12.41 0.40 6.12
C VAL A 63 12.88 -0.95 6.70
N GLU A 64 12.01 -1.61 7.46
CA GLU A 64 12.30 -2.93 8.03
C GLU A 64 12.41 -3.99 6.93
N LEU A 65 11.56 -3.89 5.88
CA LEU A 65 11.65 -4.79 4.71
C LEU A 65 12.99 -4.66 3.99
N VAL A 66 13.49 -3.43 3.84
CA VAL A 66 14.82 -3.21 3.25
C VAL A 66 15.92 -3.79 4.13
N LYS A 67 15.89 -3.50 5.45
CA LYS A 67 16.97 -3.86 6.39
C LYS A 67 17.05 -5.35 6.69
N GLN A 68 15.90 -6.00 6.83
CA GLN A 68 15.84 -7.39 7.32
C GLN A 68 15.67 -8.40 6.19
N PHE A 69 15.05 -7.99 5.09
CA PHE A 69 14.68 -8.89 4.00
C PHE A 69 15.34 -8.54 2.66
N GLY A 70 16.19 -7.51 2.63
CA GLY A 70 16.88 -7.11 1.43
C GLY A 70 15.98 -6.57 0.31
N ALA A 71 14.74 -6.20 0.63
CA ALA A 71 13.79 -5.69 -0.35
C ALA A 71 14.23 -4.34 -0.93
N VAL A 72 13.80 -4.05 -2.15
CA VAL A 72 13.89 -2.71 -2.75
C VAL A 72 12.51 -2.08 -2.71
N VAL A 73 12.41 -0.88 -2.14
CA VAL A 73 11.15 -0.18 -1.92
C VAL A 73 11.09 1.07 -2.78
N VAL A 74 9.99 1.25 -3.51
CA VAL A 74 9.64 2.50 -4.21
C VAL A 74 8.53 3.18 -3.43
N SER A 75 8.74 4.44 -3.01
CA SER A 75 7.76 5.24 -2.27
C SER A 75 7.41 6.51 -3.06
N PRO A 76 6.19 6.60 -3.65
CA PRO A 76 5.77 7.75 -4.42
C PRO A 76 5.32 8.91 -3.54
N GLY A 77 5.61 10.15 -3.98
CA GLY A 77 5.00 11.36 -3.46
C GLY A 77 3.72 11.70 -4.23
N TYR A 78 2.69 10.87 -4.07
CA TYR A 78 1.45 10.99 -4.81
C TYR A 78 0.71 12.32 -4.51
N ARG A 79 -0.09 12.78 -5.46
CA ARG A 79 -0.88 14.02 -5.34
C ARG A 79 -1.95 13.90 -4.26
N LEU A 80 -2.04 14.92 -3.41
CA LEU A 80 -2.97 14.97 -2.30
C LEU A 80 -4.32 15.55 -2.72
N ALA A 81 -5.40 15.00 -2.19
CA ALA A 81 -6.77 15.27 -2.58
C ALA A 81 -7.25 16.73 -2.44
N PRO A 82 -6.78 17.56 -1.51
CA PRO A 82 -7.15 18.97 -1.48
C PRO A 82 -6.84 19.71 -2.78
N PHE A 83 -5.79 19.33 -3.48
CA PHE A 83 -5.35 19.93 -4.74
C PHE A 83 -5.72 19.08 -5.95
N ALA A 84 -5.70 17.77 -5.82
CA ALA A 84 -5.96 16.81 -6.88
C ALA A 84 -6.78 15.61 -6.35
N PRO A 85 -8.12 15.67 -6.44
CA PRO A 85 -8.99 14.60 -5.98
C PRO A 85 -8.81 13.32 -6.81
N TYR A 86 -9.49 12.24 -6.46
CA TYR A 86 -9.54 11.01 -7.26
C TYR A 86 -9.81 11.33 -8.74
N PRO A 87 -9.09 10.68 -9.69
CA PRO A 87 -8.20 9.52 -9.51
C PRO A 87 -6.71 9.85 -9.33
N ALA A 88 -6.33 11.11 -9.08
CA ALA A 88 -4.94 11.58 -9.16
C ALA A 88 -3.95 10.77 -8.31
N ALA A 89 -4.27 10.48 -7.05
CA ALA A 89 -3.41 9.69 -6.16
C ALA A 89 -3.25 8.24 -6.65
N LEU A 90 -4.34 7.64 -7.11
CA LEU A 90 -4.31 6.29 -7.67
C LEU A 90 -3.45 6.22 -8.92
N ASP A 91 -3.59 7.17 -9.84
CA ASP A 91 -2.81 7.20 -11.09
C ASP A 91 -1.32 7.35 -10.82
N ASP A 92 -0.95 8.20 -9.85
CA ASP A 92 0.44 8.36 -9.43
C ASP A 92 1.00 7.07 -8.79
N CYS A 93 0.25 6.42 -7.89
CA CYS A 93 0.69 5.18 -7.27
C CYS A 93 0.77 4.02 -8.30
N TYR A 94 -0.16 3.98 -9.24
CA TYR A 94 -0.13 2.98 -10.31
C TYR A 94 1.05 3.20 -11.26
N ALA A 95 1.36 4.45 -11.61
CA ALA A 95 2.57 4.78 -12.38
C ALA A 95 3.86 4.35 -11.64
N ALA A 96 3.89 4.49 -10.32
CA ALA A 96 5.03 4.03 -9.51
C ALA A 96 5.15 2.49 -9.49
N LEU A 97 4.03 1.74 -9.54
CA LEU A 97 4.06 0.28 -9.68
C LEU A 97 4.59 -0.14 -11.07
N LEU A 98 4.14 0.52 -12.13
CA LEU A 98 4.64 0.27 -13.49
C LEU A 98 6.14 0.58 -13.60
N TYR A 99 6.58 1.71 -13.01
CA TYR A 99 7.99 2.06 -12.94
C TYR A 99 8.82 0.96 -12.24
N LEU A 100 8.33 0.43 -11.11
CA LEU A 100 9.01 -0.66 -10.39
C LEU A 100 9.16 -1.90 -11.28
N LYS A 101 8.12 -2.27 -12.04
CA LYS A 101 8.17 -3.36 -13.02
C LYS A 101 9.18 -3.10 -14.12
N GLU A 102 9.08 -1.95 -14.79
CA GLU A 102 9.90 -1.59 -15.95
C GLU A 102 11.40 -1.48 -15.62
N HIS A 103 11.71 -1.08 -14.37
CA HIS A 103 13.08 -0.89 -13.91
C HIS A 103 13.57 -2.01 -12.98
N ALA A 104 12.83 -3.12 -12.86
CA ALA A 104 13.15 -4.20 -11.92
C ALA A 104 14.61 -4.65 -12.04
N GLY A 105 15.09 -4.96 -13.25
CA GLY A 105 16.47 -5.37 -13.49
C GLY A 105 17.49 -4.31 -13.07
N ALA A 106 17.28 -3.04 -13.41
CA ALA A 106 18.16 -1.92 -13.05
C ALA A 106 18.17 -1.63 -11.53
N LEU A 107 17.11 -2.03 -10.84
CA LEU A 107 16.96 -1.93 -9.38
C LEU A 107 17.48 -3.17 -8.64
N GLY A 108 17.93 -4.21 -9.34
CA GLY A 108 18.31 -5.49 -8.76
C GLY A 108 17.14 -6.30 -8.22
N VAL A 109 15.94 -6.01 -8.68
CA VAL A 109 14.68 -6.64 -8.30
C VAL A 109 14.36 -7.79 -9.28
N ARG A 110 13.81 -8.89 -8.77
CA ARG A 110 13.19 -9.93 -9.59
C ARG A 110 11.78 -9.48 -9.98
N ASP A 111 11.45 -9.55 -11.26
CA ASP A 111 10.19 -9.04 -11.79
C ASP A 111 8.97 -9.91 -11.41
N ASP A 112 9.18 -11.20 -11.11
CA ASP A 112 8.13 -12.13 -10.69
C ASP A 112 7.74 -12.02 -9.21
N GLN A 113 8.30 -11.06 -8.46
CA GLN A 113 8.02 -10.84 -7.06
C GLN A 113 7.85 -9.36 -6.72
N LEU A 114 6.88 -8.73 -7.38
CA LEU A 114 6.48 -7.36 -7.09
C LEU A 114 5.33 -7.35 -6.08
N MET A 115 5.49 -6.61 -5.00
CA MET A 115 4.51 -6.51 -3.92
C MET A 115 4.07 -5.07 -3.71
N VAL A 116 2.88 -4.87 -3.14
CA VAL A 116 2.36 -3.54 -2.82
C VAL A 116 1.99 -3.48 -1.35
N GLY A 117 2.39 -2.43 -0.67
CA GLY A 117 2.03 -2.17 0.72
C GLY A 117 1.74 -0.70 0.98
N GLY A 118 1.10 -0.43 2.09
CA GLY A 118 0.84 0.95 2.53
C GLY A 118 -0.01 1.01 3.77
N GLU A 119 0.00 2.16 4.44
CA GLU A 119 -0.70 2.37 5.69
C GLU A 119 -1.90 3.30 5.51
N SER A 120 -3.02 3.04 6.18
CA SER A 120 -4.18 3.94 6.25
C SER A 120 -4.72 4.29 4.85
N ALA A 121 -4.69 5.54 4.43
CA ALA A 121 -5.00 5.95 3.05
C ALA A 121 -4.08 5.27 2.03
N GLY A 122 -2.80 5.07 2.36
CA GLY A 122 -1.87 4.29 1.54
C GLY A 122 -2.25 2.82 1.45
N GLY A 123 -2.85 2.25 2.50
CA GLY A 123 -3.46 0.93 2.49
C GLY A 123 -4.66 0.85 1.54
N GLY A 124 -5.52 1.87 1.53
CA GLY A 124 -6.61 1.99 0.56
C GLY A 124 -6.11 2.08 -0.88
N LEU A 125 -5.07 2.90 -1.12
CA LEU A 125 -4.42 2.98 -2.44
C LEU A 125 -3.71 1.68 -2.81
N CYS A 126 -3.13 0.94 -1.85
CA CYS A 126 -2.57 -0.40 -2.06
C CYS A 126 -3.62 -1.35 -2.65
N ALA A 127 -4.78 -1.46 -2.00
CA ALA A 127 -5.89 -2.27 -2.49
C ALA A 127 -6.37 -1.81 -3.88
N ALA A 128 -6.57 -0.50 -4.07
CA ALA A 128 -7.00 0.07 -5.35
C ALA A 128 -6.00 -0.18 -6.49
N VAL A 129 -4.70 -0.06 -6.22
CA VAL A 129 -3.61 -0.37 -7.17
C VAL A 129 -3.62 -1.85 -7.55
N CYS A 130 -3.83 -2.75 -6.58
CA CYS A 130 -3.92 -4.20 -6.84
C CYS A 130 -5.16 -4.54 -7.68
N ILE A 131 -6.32 -3.92 -7.43
CA ILE A 131 -7.51 -4.08 -8.26
C ILE A 131 -7.22 -3.61 -9.69
N LYS A 132 -6.65 -2.41 -9.86
CA LYS A 132 -6.30 -1.86 -11.17
C LYS A 132 -5.26 -2.71 -11.90
N ALA A 133 -4.27 -3.24 -11.19
CA ALA A 133 -3.24 -4.13 -11.76
C ALA A 133 -3.84 -5.42 -12.32
N ARG A 134 -4.72 -6.10 -11.55
CA ARG A 134 -5.47 -7.28 -11.99
C ARG A 134 -6.30 -6.98 -13.23
N ASP A 135 -7.10 -5.91 -13.18
CA ASP A 135 -8.07 -5.61 -14.23
C ASP A 135 -7.42 -5.19 -15.55
N THR A 136 -6.27 -4.53 -15.48
CA THR A 136 -5.51 -4.12 -16.68
C THR A 136 -4.59 -5.21 -17.21
N GLY A 137 -4.16 -6.16 -16.37
CA GLY A 137 -3.17 -7.16 -16.72
C GLY A 137 -1.77 -6.61 -17.03
N ALA A 138 -1.54 -5.30 -16.81
CA ALA A 138 -0.28 -4.66 -17.17
C ALA A 138 0.86 -5.02 -16.21
N VAL A 139 0.56 -5.40 -14.98
CA VAL A 139 1.53 -5.82 -13.98
C VAL A 139 0.91 -6.84 -13.03
N ASN A 140 1.61 -7.94 -12.79
CA ASN A 140 1.21 -8.94 -11.81
C ASN A 140 1.81 -8.61 -10.46
N VAL A 141 0.96 -8.57 -9.43
CA VAL A 141 1.35 -8.33 -8.03
C VAL A 141 1.35 -9.65 -7.28
N ALA A 142 2.45 -9.98 -6.61
CA ALA A 142 2.60 -11.24 -5.90
C ALA A 142 1.97 -11.23 -4.50
N PHE A 143 1.91 -10.06 -3.84
CA PHE A 143 1.39 -9.94 -2.48
C PHE A 143 0.95 -8.50 -2.19
N GLN A 144 -0.09 -8.32 -1.36
CA GLN A 144 -0.55 -7.00 -0.92
C GLN A 144 -0.59 -6.88 0.61
N MET A 145 -0.23 -5.70 1.12
CA MET A 145 -0.16 -5.38 2.55
C MET A 145 -0.92 -4.07 2.85
N PRO A 146 -2.25 -4.06 2.74
CA PRO A 146 -3.07 -2.86 3.02
C PRO A 146 -3.30 -2.69 4.52
N LEU A 147 -2.34 -2.10 5.25
CA LEU A 147 -2.34 -2.02 6.71
C LEU A 147 -3.39 -1.01 7.21
N TYR A 148 -4.29 -1.47 8.11
CA TYR A 148 -5.40 -0.66 8.69
C TYR A 148 -5.99 0.33 7.68
N ALA A 149 -6.40 -0.19 6.54
CA ALA A 149 -6.64 0.56 5.32
C ALA A 149 -7.97 1.33 5.31
N ILE A 150 -7.98 2.52 4.69
CA ILE A 150 -9.20 3.27 4.34
C ILE A 150 -9.78 2.68 3.05
N LEU A 151 -10.85 1.89 3.15
CA LEU A 151 -11.39 1.11 2.04
C LEU A 151 -12.82 1.47 1.64
N ASP A 152 -13.68 1.89 2.60
CA ASP A 152 -15.11 2.14 2.39
C ASP A 152 -15.45 3.61 2.58
N ASP A 153 -16.04 4.23 1.56
CA ASP A 153 -16.53 5.61 1.61
C ASP A 153 -17.90 5.75 2.33
N ARG A 154 -18.48 4.63 2.73
CA ARG A 154 -19.71 4.53 3.50
C ARG A 154 -19.39 4.31 4.98
N ASP A 155 -20.28 4.77 5.86
CA ASP A 155 -20.11 4.54 7.29
C ASP A 155 -20.27 3.06 7.65
N THR A 156 -19.29 2.52 8.36
CA THR A 156 -19.33 1.22 9.02
C THR A 156 -19.72 1.39 10.49
N GLU A 157 -19.96 0.31 11.22
CA GLU A 157 -20.19 0.38 12.66
C GLU A 157 -18.99 0.96 13.40
N SER A 158 -17.78 0.50 13.06
CA SER A 158 -16.53 0.98 13.66
C SER A 158 -16.19 2.43 13.30
N SER A 159 -16.58 2.93 12.13
CA SER A 159 -16.35 4.32 11.72
C SER A 159 -17.38 5.30 12.25
N ARG A 160 -18.62 4.82 12.54
CA ARG A 160 -19.71 5.64 13.04
C ARG A 160 -19.50 6.01 14.50
N ASN A 161 -19.59 7.31 14.80
CA ASN A 161 -19.38 7.83 16.16
C ASN A 161 -18.03 7.52 16.79
N ASN A 162 -17.03 7.17 15.99
CA ASN A 162 -15.67 6.93 16.46
C ASN A 162 -15.01 8.22 16.95
N ARG A 163 -14.41 8.16 18.14
CA ARG A 163 -13.77 9.30 18.81
C ARG A 163 -12.24 9.13 18.93
N GLY A 164 -11.65 8.28 18.11
CA GLY A 164 -10.21 8.03 18.11
C GLY A 164 -9.38 9.31 18.03
N ARG A 165 -8.32 9.36 18.81
CA ARG A 165 -7.47 10.57 18.93
C ARG A 165 -6.73 10.88 17.61
N ILE A 166 -6.25 9.88 16.93
CA ILE A 166 -5.46 10.03 15.68
C ILE A 166 -6.40 10.14 14.48
N TRP A 167 -7.35 9.21 14.36
CA TRP A 167 -8.37 9.21 13.34
C TRP A 167 -9.75 8.98 13.97
N ASN A 168 -10.79 9.58 13.39
CA ASN A 168 -12.15 9.53 13.92
C ASN A 168 -13.16 9.82 12.82
N THR A 169 -14.45 9.67 13.11
CA THR A 169 -15.55 9.90 12.17
C THR A 169 -15.47 11.23 11.43
N ARG A 170 -15.18 12.35 12.13
CA ARG A 170 -15.10 13.68 11.51
C ARG A 170 -13.96 13.77 10.50
N ARG A 171 -12.78 13.26 10.86
CA ARG A 171 -11.61 13.24 9.96
C ARG A 171 -11.85 12.32 8.77
N ASN A 172 -12.48 11.18 9.01
CA ASN A 172 -12.85 10.22 7.96
C ASN A 172 -13.80 10.86 6.93
N TYR A 173 -14.84 11.51 7.40
CA TYR A 173 -15.78 12.26 6.55
C TYR A 173 -15.09 13.34 5.71
N LEU A 174 -14.19 14.13 6.33
CA LEU A 174 -13.44 15.18 5.63
C LEU A 174 -12.51 14.59 4.56
N ALA A 175 -11.82 13.50 4.88
CA ALA A 175 -10.91 12.83 3.97
C ALA A 175 -11.65 12.32 2.72
N TRP A 176 -12.73 11.58 2.90
CA TRP A 176 -13.55 11.11 1.80
C TRP A 176 -14.19 12.24 0.98
N ARG A 177 -14.64 13.31 1.65
CA ARG A 177 -15.19 14.49 0.97
C ARG A 177 -14.15 15.16 0.08
N CYS A 178 -12.91 15.29 0.53
CA CYS A 178 -11.82 15.85 -0.27
C CYS A 178 -11.42 14.90 -1.40
N TYR A 179 -11.25 13.61 -1.10
CA TYR A 179 -10.77 12.61 -2.05
C TYR A 179 -11.76 12.38 -3.20
N LEU A 180 -13.05 12.33 -2.88
CA LEU A 180 -14.13 12.08 -3.83
C LEU A 180 -14.79 13.36 -4.37
N ARG A 181 -14.14 14.52 -4.22
CA ARG A 181 -14.69 15.79 -4.74
C ARG A 181 -14.91 15.70 -6.25
N GLY A 182 -16.14 15.98 -6.68
CA GLY A 182 -16.55 15.91 -8.07
C GLY A 182 -16.93 14.52 -8.56
N GLN A 183 -16.94 13.51 -7.69
CA GLN A 183 -17.41 12.15 -8.02
C GLN A 183 -18.87 11.96 -7.63
N ASP A 184 -19.61 11.21 -8.45
CA ASP A 184 -20.92 10.70 -8.07
C ASP A 184 -20.77 9.48 -7.18
N ARG A 185 -21.23 9.58 -5.93
CA ARG A 185 -21.13 8.49 -4.96
C ARG A 185 -22.07 7.32 -5.25
N GLY A 186 -23.11 7.52 -6.07
CA GLY A 186 -24.02 6.45 -6.49
C GLY A 186 -23.35 5.43 -7.42
N THR A 187 -22.44 5.89 -8.26
CA THR A 187 -21.73 5.10 -9.30
C THR A 187 -20.22 5.01 -9.07
N LEU A 188 -19.80 5.16 -7.81
CA LEU A 188 -18.38 5.22 -7.48
C LEU A 188 -17.64 3.92 -7.81
N SER A 189 -16.52 4.07 -8.52
CA SER A 189 -15.66 2.96 -8.91
C SER A 189 -15.00 2.27 -7.71
N PRO A 190 -14.81 0.94 -7.72
CA PRO A 190 -13.98 0.22 -6.76
C PRO A 190 -12.53 0.72 -6.67
N TYR A 191 -12.04 1.37 -7.69
CA TYR A 191 -10.71 2.00 -7.68
C TYR A 191 -10.66 3.22 -6.76
N ALA A 192 -11.79 3.87 -6.50
CA ALA A 192 -11.87 4.97 -5.56
C ALA A 192 -12.13 4.49 -4.13
N ALA A 193 -12.94 3.44 -3.96
CA ALA A 193 -13.30 2.83 -2.68
C ALA A 193 -13.29 1.30 -2.83
N PRO A 194 -12.20 0.61 -2.49
CA PRO A 194 -12.03 -0.83 -2.69
C PRO A 194 -13.11 -1.72 -2.08
N ALA A 195 -13.77 -1.29 -1.00
CA ALA A 195 -14.89 -2.01 -0.40
C ALA A 195 -16.15 -2.08 -1.29
N ARG A 196 -16.20 -1.33 -2.40
CA ARG A 196 -17.26 -1.41 -3.41
C ARG A 196 -17.03 -2.51 -4.46
N LEU A 197 -15.88 -3.17 -4.41
CA LEU A 197 -15.59 -4.30 -5.29
C LEU A 197 -16.55 -5.47 -4.98
N THR A 198 -17.05 -6.13 -6.01
CA THR A 198 -17.95 -7.28 -5.89
C THR A 198 -17.27 -8.62 -6.19
N ASN A 199 -16.20 -8.60 -7.00
CA ASN A 199 -15.44 -9.80 -7.35
C ASN A 199 -13.96 -9.63 -6.96
N PHE A 200 -13.55 -10.35 -5.93
CA PHE A 200 -12.18 -10.33 -5.40
C PHE A 200 -11.29 -11.45 -5.99
N ALA A 201 -11.81 -12.30 -6.84
CA ALA A 201 -11.03 -13.36 -7.48
C ALA A 201 -9.85 -12.80 -8.28
N GLY A 202 -8.71 -13.49 -8.23
CA GLY A 202 -7.50 -13.08 -8.95
C GLY A 202 -6.75 -11.88 -8.35
N LEU A 203 -7.21 -11.33 -7.21
CA LEU A 203 -6.41 -10.37 -6.46
C LEU A 203 -5.22 -11.08 -5.78
N PRO A 204 -4.10 -10.38 -5.52
CA PRO A 204 -2.95 -10.98 -4.86
C PRO A 204 -3.29 -11.41 -3.42
N PRO A 205 -2.64 -12.48 -2.91
CA PRO A 205 -2.69 -12.82 -1.50
C PRO A 205 -2.43 -11.62 -0.61
N ALA A 206 -3.05 -11.58 0.59
CA ALA A 206 -3.05 -10.38 1.43
C ALA A 206 -2.71 -10.65 2.89
N TYR A 207 -2.00 -9.70 3.50
CA TYR A 207 -1.89 -9.59 4.95
C TYR A 207 -2.15 -8.18 5.41
N THR A 208 -2.89 -8.05 6.51
CA THR A 208 -3.11 -6.79 7.20
C THR A 208 -3.20 -6.97 8.70
N PHE A 209 -3.17 -5.88 9.42
CA PHE A 209 -3.57 -5.83 10.83
C PHE A 209 -4.32 -4.53 11.12
N VAL A 210 -5.11 -4.53 12.20
CA VAL A 210 -5.98 -3.41 12.58
C VAL A 210 -6.28 -3.45 14.07
N GLY A 211 -6.55 -2.31 14.70
CA GLY A 211 -7.08 -2.23 16.06
C GLY A 211 -8.61 -2.42 16.08
N ASP A 212 -9.14 -3.14 17.08
CA ASP A 212 -10.57 -3.42 17.25
C ASP A 212 -11.42 -2.16 17.54
N GLY A 213 -10.82 -1.13 18.14
CA GLY A 213 -11.48 0.14 18.45
C GLY A 213 -11.20 1.27 17.47
N GLU A 214 -10.48 1.04 16.38
CA GLU A 214 -10.22 2.08 15.38
C GLU A 214 -11.29 2.14 14.27
N PRO A 215 -11.47 3.29 13.59
CA PRO A 215 -12.57 3.47 12.62
C PRO A 215 -12.48 2.54 11.40
N PHE A 216 -11.34 1.96 11.08
CA PHE A 216 -11.13 1.12 9.90
C PHE A 216 -11.20 -0.38 10.19
N HIS A 217 -11.61 -0.77 11.40
CA HIS A 217 -11.70 -2.18 11.80
C HIS A 217 -12.61 -2.98 10.85
N ASP A 218 -13.87 -2.58 10.74
CA ASP A 218 -14.87 -3.37 10.00
C ASP A 218 -14.54 -3.49 8.52
N GLU A 219 -14.12 -2.39 7.89
CA GLU A 219 -13.78 -2.41 6.46
C GLU A 219 -12.53 -3.21 6.17
N THR A 220 -11.54 -3.19 7.07
CA THR A 220 -10.31 -3.99 6.94
C THR A 220 -10.60 -5.49 7.11
N VAL A 221 -11.38 -5.87 8.13
CA VAL A 221 -11.77 -7.26 8.36
C VAL A 221 -12.61 -7.78 7.19
N ARG A 222 -13.62 -7.03 6.77
CA ARG A 222 -14.50 -7.39 5.65
C ARG A 222 -13.73 -7.56 4.34
N TYR A 223 -12.75 -6.71 4.07
CA TYR A 223 -11.89 -6.84 2.87
C TYR A 223 -11.17 -8.20 2.83
N ILE A 224 -10.61 -8.64 3.95
CA ILE A 224 -9.95 -9.94 4.06
C ILE A 224 -10.95 -11.10 3.94
N GLU A 225 -12.13 -10.97 4.52
CA GLU A 225 -13.20 -11.97 4.40
C GLU A 225 -13.65 -12.14 2.93
N GLN A 226 -13.81 -11.04 2.20
CA GLN A 226 -14.15 -11.07 0.78
C GLN A 226 -13.05 -11.71 -0.09
N LEU A 227 -11.78 -11.44 0.20
CA LEU A 227 -10.66 -12.13 -0.45
C LEU A 227 -10.75 -13.65 -0.23
N ARG A 228 -10.93 -14.07 1.03
CA ARG A 228 -11.08 -15.51 1.39
C ARG A 228 -12.28 -16.15 0.73
N ALA A 229 -13.42 -15.47 0.70
CA ALA A 229 -14.66 -15.95 0.05
C ALA A 229 -14.47 -16.19 -1.46
N CYS A 230 -13.53 -15.46 -2.10
CA CYS A 230 -13.16 -15.66 -3.49
C CYS A 230 -11.94 -16.59 -3.69
N GLY A 231 -11.53 -17.34 -2.66
CA GLY A 231 -10.41 -18.29 -2.74
C GLY A 231 -9.02 -17.67 -2.71
N VAL A 232 -8.91 -16.37 -2.40
CA VAL A 232 -7.62 -15.68 -2.29
C VAL A 232 -7.05 -15.85 -0.88
N PRO A 233 -5.81 -16.37 -0.71
CA PRO A 233 -5.17 -16.47 0.60
C PRO A 233 -5.04 -15.09 1.25
N ALA A 234 -5.63 -14.90 2.42
CA ALA A 234 -5.58 -13.60 3.10
C ALA A 234 -5.64 -13.77 4.61
N CYS A 235 -4.97 -12.89 5.35
CA CYS A 235 -4.90 -12.92 6.80
C CYS A 235 -5.02 -11.52 7.39
N VAL A 236 -5.75 -11.40 8.51
CA VAL A 236 -5.83 -10.19 9.34
C VAL A 236 -5.55 -10.55 10.78
N ASP A 237 -4.68 -9.77 11.43
CA ASP A 237 -4.49 -9.79 12.87
C ASP A 237 -5.23 -8.59 13.49
N VAL A 238 -6.07 -8.85 14.48
CA VAL A 238 -6.82 -7.81 15.20
C VAL A 238 -6.21 -7.61 16.58
N TYR A 239 -5.92 -6.36 16.92
CA TYR A 239 -5.30 -5.98 18.19
C TYR A 239 -6.27 -5.15 19.04
N CYS A 240 -6.20 -5.32 20.37
CA CYS A 240 -7.01 -4.53 21.31
C CYS A 240 -6.49 -3.09 21.38
N SER A 241 -6.89 -2.25 20.42
CA SER A 241 -6.44 -0.87 20.30
C SER A 241 -7.49 0.03 19.63
N ASN A 242 -7.71 1.19 20.23
CA ASN A 242 -8.48 2.29 19.61
C ASN A 242 -7.56 3.35 18.95
N MET A 243 -6.27 3.09 18.91
CA MET A 243 -5.29 4.03 18.34
C MET A 243 -4.95 3.62 16.90
N HIS A 244 -5.43 4.41 15.94
CA HIS A 244 -5.05 4.25 14.55
C HIS A 244 -3.53 4.43 14.36
N ALA A 245 -2.90 3.54 13.61
CA ALA A 245 -1.46 3.47 13.38
C ALA A 245 -0.65 3.34 14.70
N PHE A 246 -1.15 2.55 15.65
CA PHE A 246 -0.54 2.34 16.96
C PHE A 246 0.93 1.91 16.86
N ASP A 247 1.24 1.08 15.88
CA ASP A 247 2.56 0.52 15.62
C ASP A 247 3.60 1.54 15.14
N MET A 248 3.15 2.64 14.53
CA MET A 248 4.02 3.76 14.14
C MET A 248 4.15 4.80 15.26
N ILE A 249 3.09 5.02 16.01
CA ILE A 249 3.01 6.05 17.06
C ILE A 249 3.70 5.58 18.33
N ARG A 250 3.50 4.30 18.69
CA ARG A 250 4.06 3.67 19.89
C ARG A 250 4.85 2.40 19.54
N PRO A 251 5.92 2.52 18.72
CA PRO A 251 6.61 1.38 18.14
C PRO A 251 7.26 0.44 19.19
N GLU A 252 7.52 0.93 20.41
CA GLU A 252 8.18 0.17 21.49
C GLU A 252 7.19 -0.59 22.40
N GLU A 253 5.88 -0.37 22.23
CA GLU A 253 4.88 -1.11 23.03
C GLU A 253 4.82 -2.58 22.60
N ALA A 254 4.58 -3.48 23.56
CA ALA A 254 4.55 -4.93 23.33
C ALA A 254 3.64 -5.33 22.16
N MET A 255 2.47 -4.70 22.05
CA MET A 255 1.52 -4.93 20.97
C MET A 255 2.10 -4.50 19.60
N SER A 256 2.81 -3.39 19.52
CA SER A 256 3.45 -2.89 18.30
C SER A 256 4.63 -3.77 17.87
N LEU A 257 5.37 -4.29 18.82
CA LEU A 257 6.45 -5.27 18.59
C LEU A 257 5.88 -6.60 18.08
N GLU A 258 4.77 -7.06 18.66
CA GLU A 258 4.08 -8.26 18.18
C GLU A 258 3.52 -8.06 16.77
N ALA A 259 2.87 -6.93 16.49
CA ALA A 259 2.40 -6.60 15.14
C ALA A 259 3.56 -6.57 14.12
N ALA A 260 4.73 -6.02 14.52
CA ALA A 260 5.94 -6.06 13.71
C ALA A 260 6.41 -7.49 13.44
N ARG A 261 6.50 -8.32 14.48
CA ARG A 261 6.92 -9.71 14.36
C ARG A 261 6.00 -10.50 13.42
N ARG A 262 4.69 -10.33 13.57
CA ARG A 262 3.69 -10.98 12.70
C ARG A 262 3.79 -10.49 11.26
N PHE A 263 3.91 -9.18 11.06
CA PHE A 263 4.10 -8.58 9.72
C PHE A 263 5.37 -9.14 9.04
N HIS A 264 6.49 -9.22 9.75
CA HIS A 264 7.74 -9.78 9.23
C HIS A 264 7.60 -11.26 8.87
N ALA A 265 6.91 -12.06 9.70
CA ALA A 265 6.66 -13.46 9.41
C ALA A 265 5.82 -13.65 8.13
N GLN A 266 4.79 -12.82 7.95
CA GLN A 266 3.96 -12.85 6.74
C GLN A 266 4.72 -12.41 5.49
N PHE A 267 5.57 -11.40 5.61
CA PHE A 267 6.41 -10.97 4.50
C PHE A 267 7.44 -12.04 4.12
N ALA A 268 8.11 -12.66 5.08
CA ALA A 268 9.04 -13.79 4.86
C ALA A 268 8.34 -14.97 4.17
N TYR A 269 7.13 -15.30 4.63
CA TYR A 269 6.32 -16.31 3.98
C TYR A 269 5.99 -15.93 2.53
N ALA A 270 5.59 -14.68 2.29
CA ALA A 270 5.28 -14.20 0.95
C ALA A 270 6.50 -14.24 0.01
N GLN A 271 7.70 -13.90 0.52
CA GLN A 271 8.94 -14.00 -0.27
C GLN A 271 9.25 -15.43 -0.75
N THR A 272 8.86 -16.44 0.04
CA THR A 272 9.15 -17.84 -0.30
C THR A 272 8.04 -18.52 -1.11
N HIS A 273 6.79 -18.08 -0.98
CA HIS A 273 5.62 -18.80 -1.51
C HIS A 273 4.88 -18.05 -2.62
N TYR A 274 5.02 -16.74 -2.74
CA TYR A 274 4.27 -15.96 -3.72
C TYR A 274 5.18 -15.41 -4.82
N ILE A 275 5.16 -16.12 -5.94
CA ILE A 275 5.90 -15.79 -7.16
C ILE A 275 4.90 -15.77 -8.31
N VAL A 276 4.82 -14.65 -9.02
CA VAL A 276 3.89 -14.47 -10.13
C VAL A 276 4.63 -13.87 -11.31
N PRO A 277 4.98 -14.68 -12.33
CA PRO A 277 5.65 -14.18 -13.52
C PRO A 277 4.87 -13.04 -14.18
N GLN A 278 5.59 -12.06 -14.70
CA GLN A 278 4.96 -11.01 -15.50
C GLN A 278 4.53 -11.57 -16.84
N THR A 279 3.29 -11.31 -17.26
CA THR A 279 2.82 -11.64 -18.60
C THR A 279 3.57 -10.81 -19.63
N GLY A 280 4.19 -11.48 -20.62
CA GLY A 280 5.13 -11.07 -21.60
C GLY A 280 5.22 -9.60 -22.01
N GLY A 281 6.37 -9.01 -21.81
CA GLY A 281 6.94 -8.10 -22.77
C GLY A 281 7.46 -8.92 -23.95
N GLN A 282 6.67 -9.11 -24.99
CA GLN A 282 7.24 -9.47 -26.29
C GLN A 282 8.19 -8.31 -26.66
N THR A 283 9.48 -8.54 -26.51
CA THR A 283 10.48 -7.80 -27.26
C THR A 283 10.04 -7.84 -28.72
N ARG A 284 9.56 -6.73 -29.24
CA ARG A 284 9.57 -6.54 -30.71
C ARG A 284 11.05 -6.61 -31.10
N GLU A 285 11.50 -7.79 -31.50
CA GLU A 285 12.67 -7.91 -32.36
C GLU A 285 12.33 -7.06 -33.60
N THR A 286 12.93 -5.90 -33.67
CA THR A 286 13.06 -5.17 -34.93
C THR A 286 14.00 -5.99 -35.78
N GLY A 287 13.47 -6.97 -36.54
CA GLY A 287 14.16 -7.57 -37.65
C GLY A 287 14.42 -6.48 -38.70
N ASN A 288 15.67 -6.37 -39.01
CA ASN A 288 16.31 -5.72 -40.17
C ASN A 288 15.59 -4.61 -40.90
#